data_62ff612a2fb32ca0897ff0bdd186eb1c
#
_entry.id   62ff612a2fb32ca0897ff0bdd186eb1c
#
_cell.length_a   1.000
_cell.length_b   1.000
_cell.length_c   1.000
_cell.angle_alpha   90.00
_cell.angle_beta   90.00
_cell.angle_gamma   90.00
#
_symmetry.space_group_name_H-M   'P 1'
#
loop_
_entity.id
_entity.type
_entity.pdbx_description
1 polymer ?
#
loop_
_entity_poly.entity_id
_entity_poly.type
_entity_poly.pdbx_seq_one_letter_code
_entity_poly.pdbx_strand_id
1 'polypeptide(L)'
;IDKDKMQERINAAEQLKEEALKNEDYEKAAYYRDQIEKYEKVKDQKVDPDKSPVITNKIMNKIVEEKTGIPVGDIQKQEENQLQNLASDLKAHVIGQDKAVEKVARAIRRNRIGFNKSGRPIGSFLFVGPTGVGKTELAKQLAKQMFGSEDAMIRFDMSEYMEQYSVSKLIGSAPGYVGYEEAGQLTEQVRHNPYSLILLDEIEKAHPDVLNLFLQILDDGRLTDSQGRTVSFKDTIIIM
;
A
#
# COMPACT_ATOMS: atom_id res chain seq x y z
N ILE A 1 33.23 1.90 -1.29
CA ILE A 1 34.10 0.86 -1.89
C ILE A 1 35.04 0.42 -0.77
N ASP A 2 34.99 -0.86 -0.45
CA ASP A 2 35.75 -1.49 0.61
C ASP A 2 37.24 -1.54 0.16
N LYS A 3 38.09 -0.70 0.76
CA LYS A 3 39.49 -0.58 0.39
C LYS A 3 40.26 -1.89 0.58
N ASP A 4 39.87 -2.69 1.55
CA ASP A 4 40.51 -3.97 1.85
C ASP A 4 40.22 -5.00 0.76
N LYS A 5 38.99 -5.10 0.29
CA LYS A 5 38.62 -5.95 -0.85
C LYS A 5 39.28 -5.52 -2.16
N MET A 6 39.53 -4.22 -2.34
CA MET A 6 40.20 -3.71 -3.52
C MET A 6 41.68 -4.06 -3.47
N GLN A 7 42.31 -4.00 -2.30
CA GLN A 7 43.71 -4.42 -2.11
C GLN A 7 43.89 -5.92 -2.37
N GLU A 8 42.97 -6.76 -1.91
CA GLU A 8 42.99 -8.19 -2.20
C GLU A 8 42.92 -8.50 -3.71
N ARG A 9 42.12 -7.73 -4.47
CA ARG A 9 42.04 -7.87 -5.93
C ARG A 9 43.28 -7.44 -6.63
N ILE A 10 43.93 -6.37 -6.17
CA ILE A 10 45.24 -5.91 -6.70
C ILE A 10 46.26 -7.00 -6.47
N ASN A 11 46.40 -7.52 -5.25
CA ASN A 11 47.35 -8.55 -4.91
C ASN A 11 47.15 -9.85 -5.74
N ALA A 12 45.88 -10.27 -5.93
CA ALA A 12 45.58 -11.41 -6.78
C ALA A 12 45.94 -11.19 -8.25
N ALA A 13 45.69 -10.00 -8.79
CA ALA A 13 46.03 -9.64 -10.15
C ALA A 13 47.57 -9.54 -10.34
N GLU A 14 48.32 -9.09 -9.32
CA GLU A 14 49.80 -9.09 -9.34
C GLU A 14 50.37 -10.49 -9.40
N GLN A 15 49.85 -11.44 -8.62
CA GLN A 15 50.24 -12.85 -8.66
C GLN A 15 50.01 -13.47 -10.04
N LEU A 16 48.85 -13.24 -10.63
CA LEU A 16 48.51 -13.75 -11.96
C LEU A 16 49.39 -13.12 -13.07
N LYS A 17 49.78 -11.85 -12.92
CA LYS A 17 50.70 -11.18 -13.81
C LYS A 17 52.10 -11.81 -13.73
N GLU A 18 52.60 -12.10 -12.51
CA GLU A 18 53.91 -12.75 -12.34
C GLU A 18 53.93 -14.17 -12.90
N GLU A 19 52.84 -14.92 -12.72
CA GLU A 19 52.70 -16.26 -13.29
C GLU A 19 52.66 -16.23 -14.82
N ALA A 20 51.93 -15.27 -15.41
CA ALA A 20 51.92 -15.06 -16.86
C ALA A 20 53.30 -14.70 -17.42
N LEU A 21 54.10 -13.88 -16.71
CA LEU A 21 55.46 -13.55 -17.09
C LEU A 21 56.41 -14.75 -17.02
N LYS A 22 56.25 -15.62 -16.00
CA LYS A 22 57.05 -16.88 -15.90
C LYS A 22 56.77 -17.85 -17.05
N ASN A 23 55.53 -17.82 -17.56
CA ASN A 23 55.10 -18.68 -18.66
C ASN A 23 55.28 -18.01 -20.04
N GLU A 24 55.99 -16.87 -20.10
CA GLU A 24 56.25 -16.08 -21.32
C GLU A 24 54.99 -15.62 -22.07
N ASP A 25 53.80 -15.60 -21.36
CA ASP A 25 52.52 -15.16 -21.90
C ASP A 25 52.37 -13.64 -21.72
N TYR A 26 52.98 -12.90 -22.60
CA TYR A 26 53.03 -11.42 -22.53
C TYR A 26 51.67 -10.75 -22.75
N GLU A 27 50.75 -11.42 -23.46
CA GLU A 27 49.38 -10.87 -23.65
C GLU A 27 48.59 -10.90 -22.34
N LYS A 28 48.65 -12.00 -21.61
CA LYS A 28 48.00 -12.08 -20.29
C LYS A 28 48.67 -11.18 -19.26
N ALA A 29 49.99 -11.08 -19.30
CA ALA A 29 50.70 -10.17 -18.41
C ALA A 29 50.30 -8.70 -18.64
N ALA A 30 50.12 -8.27 -19.90
CA ALA A 30 49.63 -6.94 -20.24
C ALA A 30 48.18 -6.74 -19.77
N TYR A 31 47.33 -7.72 -19.95
CA TYR A 31 45.94 -7.67 -19.46
C TYR A 31 45.86 -7.47 -17.94
N TYR A 32 46.61 -8.22 -17.15
CA TYR A 32 46.62 -8.08 -15.70
C TYR A 32 47.26 -6.76 -15.25
N ARG A 33 48.26 -6.24 -15.93
CA ARG A 33 48.77 -4.90 -15.68
C ARG A 33 47.68 -3.83 -15.83
N ASP A 34 46.89 -3.89 -16.90
CA ASP A 34 45.84 -2.93 -17.17
C ASP A 34 44.69 -3.06 -16.15
N GLN A 35 44.44 -4.25 -15.61
CA GLN A 35 43.48 -4.47 -14.51
C GLN A 35 43.97 -3.85 -13.20
N ILE A 36 45.28 -4.01 -12.87
CA ILE A 36 45.89 -3.40 -11.67
C ILE A 36 45.78 -1.88 -11.75
N GLU A 37 46.14 -1.27 -12.88
CA GLU A 37 46.02 0.18 -13.06
C GLU A 37 44.56 0.69 -12.89
N LYS A 38 43.56 -0.07 -13.34
CA LYS A 38 42.16 0.26 -13.14
C LYS A 38 41.77 0.20 -11.65
N TYR A 39 42.20 -0.83 -10.93
CA TYR A 39 41.91 -0.99 -9.51
C TYR A 39 42.58 0.07 -8.65
N GLU A 40 43.85 0.46 -8.99
CA GLU A 40 44.56 1.56 -8.34
C GLU A 40 43.87 2.91 -8.56
N LYS A 41 43.43 3.22 -9.78
CA LYS A 41 42.69 4.45 -10.09
C LYS A 41 41.38 4.55 -9.30
N VAL A 42 40.67 3.41 -9.08
CA VAL A 42 39.47 3.38 -8.29
C VAL A 42 39.74 3.50 -6.79
N LYS A 43 40.88 2.93 -6.31
CA LYS A 43 41.29 3.00 -4.91
C LYS A 43 41.71 4.42 -4.51
N ASP A 44 42.38 5.16 -5.42
CA ASP A 44 42.89 6.53 -5.20
C ASP A 44 41.82 7.61 -5.44
N GLN A 45 40.64 7.26 -5.97
CA GLN A 45 39.51 8.19 -6.00
C GLN A 45 39.12 8.52 -4.55
N LYS A 46 39.60 9.65 -4.05
CA LYS A 46 39.07 10.27 -2.82
C LYS A 46 37.57 10.53 -3.03
N VAL A 47 36.74 9.76 -2.37
CA VAL A 47 35.33 10.08 -2.28
C VAL A 47 35.23 11.39 -1.51
N ASP A 48 35.00 12.47 -2.24
CA ASP A 48 34.73 13.78 -1.67
C ASP A 48 33.43 13.64 -0.89
N PRO A 49 33.42 13.83 0.45
CA PRO A 49 32.22 13.67 1.26
C PRO A 49 31.08 14.59 0.79
N ASP A 50 31.41 15.73 0.20
CA ASP A 50 30.44 16.68 -0.36
C ASP A 50 29.89 16.25 -1.73
N LYS A 51 30.48 15.23 -2.38
CA LYS A 51 30.02 14.63 -3.64
C LYS A 51 29.40 13.26 -3.49
N SER A 52 29.12 12.83 -2.25
CA SER A 52 28.35 11.60 -2.03
C SER A 52 27.01 11.73 -2.75
N PRO A 53 26.61 10.76 -3.59
CA PRO A 53 25.34 10.84 -4.28
C PRO A 53 24.21 10.89 -3.25
N VAL A 54 23.50 12.00 -3.22
CA VAL A 54 22.31 12.16 -2.38
C VAL A 54 21.27 11.17 -2.90
N ILE A 55 20.78 10.28 -2.01
CA ILE A 55 19.68 9.39 -2.35
C ILE A 55 18.44 10.26 -2.49
N THR A 56 18.06 10.53 -3.73
CA THR A 56 16.83 11.24 -4.06
C THR A 56 15.66 10.27 -4.13
N ASN A 57 14.43 10.77 -3.95
CA ASN A 57 13.21 9.97 -4.13
C ASN A 57 13.19 9.26 -5.50
N LYS A 58 13.78 9.87 -6.54
CA LYS A 58 13.90 9.27 -7.87
C LYS A 58 14.78 8.01 -7.88
N ILE A 59 15.86 8.00 -7.13
CA ILE A 59 16.77 6.83 -7.02
C ILE A 59 16.07 5.73 -6.20
N MET A 60 15.38 6.10 -5.10
CA MET A 60 14.60 5.15 -4.30
C MET A 60 13.49 4.50 -5.11
N ASN A 61 12.74 5.29 -5.86
CA ASN A 61 11.67 4.80 -6.75
C ASN A 61 12.24 3.79 -7.76
N LYS A 62 13.36 4.12 -8.40
CA LYS A 62 14.01 3.22 -9.37
C LYS A 62 14.43 1.88 -8.76
N ILE A 63 14.97 1.88 -7.53
CA ILE A 63 15.34 0.64 -6.82
C ILE A 63 14.10 -0.19 -6.48
N VAL A 64 13.01 0.45 -6.08
CA VAL A 64 11.73 -0.22 -5.80
C VAL A 64 11.16 -0.82 -7.08
N GLU A 65 11.16 -0.08 -8.20
CA GLU A 65 10.75 -0.56 -9.52
C GLU A 65 11.53 -1.79 -9.97
N GLU A 66 12.87 -1.76 -9.83
CA GLU A 66 13.73 -2.88 -10.20
C GLU A 66 13.49 -4.14 -9.33
N LYS A 67 13.11 -3.96 -8.05
CA LYS A 67 12.86 -5.07 -7.13
C LYS A 67 11.44 -5.62 -7.18
N THR A 68 10.46 -4.77 -7.42
CA THR A 68 9.03 -5.13 -7.36
C THR A 68 8.40 -5.32 -8.74
N GLY A 69 9.02 -4.80 -9.78
CA GLY A 69 8.45 -4.75 -11.14
C GLY A 69 7.31 -3.73 -11.30
N ILE A 70 7.06 -2.90 -10.27
CA ILE A 70 5.98 -1.90 -10.26
C ILE A 70 6.57 -0.52 -10.57
N PRO A 71 6.14 0.19 -11.64
CA PRO A 71 6.64 1.51 -11.97
C PRO A 71 6.18 2.55 -10.94
N VAL A 72 7.05 2.87 -9.97
CA VAL A 72 6.75 3.80 -8.86
C VAL A 72 6.83 5.27 -9.30
N GLY A 73 7.60 5.58 -10.35
CA GLY A 73 7.78 6.95 -10.83
C GLY A 73 6.53 7.59 -11.44
N ASP A 74 5.62 6.78 -12.01
CA ASP A 74 4.38 7.23 -12.65
C ASP A 74 3.15 7.15 -11.75
N ILE A 75 3.26 6.54 -10.55
CA ILE A 75 2.12 6.31 -9.66
C ILE A 75 1.45 7.62 -9.26
N GLN A 76 2.18 8.65 -8.90
CA GLN A 76 1.59 9.94 -8.50
C GLN A 76 0.78 10.58 -9.63
N LYS A 77 1.31 10.57 -10.87
CA LYS A 77 0.58 11.11 -12.03
C LYS A 77 -0.62 10.24 -12.41
N GLN A 78 -0.50 8.93 -12.27
CA GLN A 78 -1.60 8.00 -12.52
C GLN A 78 -2.71 8.17 -11.49
N GLU A 79 -2.37 8.28 -10.19
CA GLU A 79 -3.32 8.57 -9.12
C GLU A 79 -4.01 9.93 -9.31
N GLU A 80 -3.28 10.98 -9.68
CA GLU A 80 -3.87 12.29 -9.98
C GLU A 80 -4.86 12.21 -11.15
N ASN A 81 -4.50 11.53 -12.23
CA ASN A 81 -5.37 11.33 -13.39
C ASN A 81 -6.60 10.49 -13.03
N GLN A 82 -6.43 9.41 -12.26
CA GLN A 82 -7.55 8.60 -11.77
C GLN A 82 -8.52 9.43 -10.92
N LEU A 83 -8.00 10.24 -10.01
CA LEU A 83 -8.83 11.11 -9.17
C LEU A 83 -9.53 12.21 -9.97
N GLN A 84 -8.90 12.73 -11.03
CA GLN A 84 -9.54 13.71 -11.91
C GLN A 84 -10.69 13.08 -12.71
N ASN A 85 -10.50 11.87 -13.22
CA ASN A 85 -11.47 11.18 -14.06
C ASN A 85 -12.49 10.35 -13.26
N LEU A 86 -12.31 10.20 -11.95
CA LEU A 86 -13.14 9.33 -11.10
C LEU A 86 -14.64 9.54 -11.29
N ALA A 87 -15.10 10.79 -11.40
CA ALA A 87 -16.52 11.07 -11.58
C ALA A 87 -17.04 10.61 -12.94
N SER A 88 -16.26 10.81 -14.03
CA SER A 88 -16.64 10.38 -15.38
C SER A 88 -16.67 8.86 -15.50
N ASP A 89 -15.66 8.19 -14.92
CA ASP A 89 -15.53 6.74 -14.95
C ASP A 89 -16.65 6.05 -14.16
N LEU A 90 -17.01 6.60 -13.01
CA LEU A 90 -18.17 6.10 -12.24
C LEU A 90 -19.49 6.32 -12.96
N LYS A 91 -19.70 7.49 -13.60
CA LYS A 91 -20.93 7.79 -14.37
C LYS A 91 -21.11 6.87 -15.57
N ALA A 92 -20.01 6.40 -16.17
CA ALA A 92 -20.07 5.46 -17.28
C ALA A 92 -20.71 4.10 -16.88
N HIS A 93 -20.58 3.71 -15.62
CA HIS A 93 -21.09 2.43 -15.12
C HIS A 93 -22.35 2.57 -14.24
N VAL A 94 -22.50 3.69 -13.53
CA VAL A 94 -23.65 3.93 -12.61
C VAL A 94 -24.56 5.00 -13.22
N ILE A 95 -25.56 4.54 -13.95
CA ILE A 95 -26.47 5.41 -14.69
C ILE A 95 -27.55 5.99 -13.76
N GLY A 96 -27.84 7.29 -13.94
CA GLY A 96 -28.95 7.96 -13.24
C GLY A 96 -28.65 8.42 -11.81
N GLN A 97 -27.38 8.32 -11.35
CA GLN A 97 -26.94 8.76 -10.04
C GLN A 97 -25.85 9.84 -10.08
N ASP A 98 -25.86 10.71 -11.09
CA ASP A 98 -24.82 11.72 -11.34
C ASP A 98 -24.48 12.58 -10.12
N LYS A 99 -25.51 13.03 -9.39
CA LYS A 99 -25.33 13.88 -8.19
C LYS A 99 -24.62 13.13 -7.05
N ALA A 100 -24.94 11.85 -6.85
CA ALA A 100 -24.31 11.01 -5.83
C ALA A 100 -22.85 10.74 -6.21
N VAL A 101 -22.59 10.35 -7.46
CA VAL A 101 -21.27 10.10 -8.01
C VAL A 101 -20.37 11.34 -7.88
N GLU A 102 -20.87 12.52 -8.24
CA GLU A 102 -20.09 13.76 -8.11
C GLU A 102 -19.73 14.11 -6.67
N LYS A 103 -20.67 13.90 -5.73
CA LYS A 103 -20.41 14.12 -4.29
C LYS A 103 -19.35 13.18 -3.75
N VAL A 104 -19.42 11.90 -4.11
CA VAL A 104 -18.44 10.86 -3.72
C VAL A 104 -17.07 11.21 -4.28
N ALA A 105 -16.95 11.43 -5.58
CA ALA A 105 -15.70 11.78 -6.24
C ALA A 105 -15.07 13.06 -5.67
N ARG A 106 -15.88 14.09 -5.41
CA ARG A 106 -15.42 15.34 -4.79
C ARG A 106 -14.89 15.13 -3.36
N ALA A 107 -15.57 14.31 -2.56
CA ALA A 107 -15.13 14.03 -1.18
C ALA A 107 -13.80 13.26 -1.16
N ILE A 108 -13.64 12.27 -2.04
CA ILE A 108 -12.40 11.50 -2.16
C ILE A 108 -11.25 12.40 -2.62
N ARG A 109 -11.44 13.20 -3.66
CA ARG A 109 -10.44 14.18 -4.12
C ARG A 109 -10.00 15.13 -3.02
N ARG A 110 -10.97 15.71 -2.27
CA ARG A 110 -10.68 16.60 -1.15
C ARG A 110 -9.84 15.93 -0.06
N ASN A 111 -10.11 14.67 0.25
CA ASN A 111 -9.32 13.93 1.24
C ASN A 111 -7.88 13.72 0.78
N ARG A 112 -7.67 13.31 -0.47
CA ARG A 112 -6.32 13.07 -1.03
C ARG A 112 -5.46 14.33 -1.10
N ILE A 113 -6.05 15.51 -1.22
CA ILE A 113 -5.34 16.81 -1.20
C ILE A 113 -4.92 17.20 0.24
N GLY A 114 -5.21 16.40 1.26
CA GLY A 114 -4.74 16.61 2.63
C GLY A 114 -5.66 17.47 3.51
N PHE A 115 -6.90 17.72 3.12
CA PHE A 115 -7.87 18.47 3.93
C PHE A 115 -8.49 17.65 5.08
N ASN A 116 -8.16 16.37 5.21
CA ASN A 116 -8.66 15.53 6.30
C ASN A 116 -7.67 15.41 7.46
N LYS A 117 -8.21 15.21 8.66
CA LYS A 117 -7.41 14.84 9.83
C LYS A 117 -6.66 13.55 9.55
N SER A 118 -5.37 13.57 9.81
CA SER A 118 -4.51 12.38 9.78
C SER A 118 -5.12 11.22 10.58
N GLY A 119 -5.20 10.04 9.95
CA GLY A 119 -5.63 8.80 10.60
C GLY A 119 -7.04 8.32 10.26
N ARG A 120 -7.95 9.17 9.80
CA ARG A 120 -9.32 8.77 9.42
C ARG A 120 -9.36 8.04 8.07
N PRO A 121 -10.42 7.24 7.79
CA PRO A 121 -10.63 6.62 6.47
C PRO A 121 -10.57 7.62 5.32
N ILE A 122 -10.20 7.16 4.11
CA ILE A 122 -10.17 7.98 2.87
C ILE A 122 -11.52 8.64 2.62
N GLY A 123 -12.61 7.95 2.88
CA GLY A 123 -13.96 8.47 2.76
C GLY A 123 -14.93 7.64 3.57
N SER A 124 -15.95 8.30 4.10
CA SER A 124 -17.09 7.66 4.74
C SER A 124 -18.36 8.24 4.15
N PHE A 125 -19.26 7.35 3.70
CA PHE A 125 -20.46 7.73 2.99
C PHE A 125 -21.68 6.99 3.55
N LEU A 126 -22.77 7.70 3.69
CA LEU A 126 -24.08 7.12 3.97
C LEU A 126 -24.94 7.20 2.70
N PHE A 127 -25.24 6.03 2.11
CA PHE A 127 -26.08 5.90 0.94
C PHE A 127 -27.52 5.62 1.35
N VAL A 128 -28.38 6.61 1.24
CA VAL A 128 -29.80 6.50 1.58
C VAL A 128 -30.65 6.42 0.32
N GLY A 129 -31.49 5.39 0.23
CA GLY A 129 -32.39 5.20 -0.92
C GLY A 129 -33.03 3.81 -0.93
N PRO A 130 -34.09 3.60 -1.72
CA PRO A 130 -34.74 2.30 -1.85
C PRO A 130 -33.80 1.25 -2.45
N THR A 131 -34.22 0.00 -2.42
CA THR A 131 -33.49 -1.11 -3.07
C THR A 131 -33.47 -0.91 -4.59
N GLY A 132 -32.41 -1.39 -5.25
CA GLY A 132 -32.30 -1.37 -6.72
C GLY A 132 -31.85 -0.04 -7.33
N VAL A 133 -31.57 1.02 -6.56
CA VAL A 133 -31.12 2.32 -7.10
C VAL A 133 -29.62 2.42 -7.39
N GLY A 134 -28.86 1.32 -7.26
CA GLY A 134 -27.45 1.26 -7.62
C GLY A 134 -26.46 1.51 -6.48
N LYS A 135 -26.88 1.44 -5.20
CA LYS A 135 -25.96 1.65 -4.04
C LYS A 135 -24.76 0.68 -4.06
N THR A 136 -25.05 -0.60 -4.18
CA THR A 136 -24.02 -1.66 -4.22
C THR A 136 -23.17 -1.57 -5.50
N GLU A 137 -23.78 -1.24 -6.64
CA GLU A 137 -23.04 -1.07 -7.89
C GLU A 137 -22.06 0.10 -7.81
N LEU A 138 -22.50 1.24 -7.25
CA LEU A 138 -21.59 2.38 -7.02
C LEU A 138 -20.43 1.99 -6.10
N ALA A 139 -20.68 1.19 -5.04
CA ALA A 139 -19.61 0.71 -4.16
C ALA A 139 -18.62 -0.19 -4.91
N LYS A 140 -19.09 -1.13 -5.74
CA LYS A 140 -18.23 -2.01 -6.56
C LYS A 140 -17.36 -1.21 -7.53
N GLN A 141 -17.97 -0.31 -8.28
CA GLN A 141 -17.26 0.50 -9.26
C GLN A 141 -16.26 1.44 -8.56
N LEU A 142 -16.60 1.96 -7.39
CA LEU A 142 -15.68 2.76 -6.58
C LEU A 142 -14.48 1.93 -6.10
N ALA A 143 -14.70 0.70 -5.62
CA ALA A 143 -13.62 -0.22 -5.23
C ALA A 143 -12.68 -0.50 -6.42
N LYS A 144 -13.24 -0.78 -7.60
CA LYS A 144 -12.48 -1.00 -8.83
C LYS A 144 -11.65 0.20 -9.23
N GLN A 145 -12.21 1.40 -9.21
CA GLN A 145 -11.52 2.63 -9.58
C GLN A 145 -10.45 3.03 -8.57
N MET A 146 -10.70 2.84 -7.27
CA MET A 146 -9.79 3.27 -6.22
C MET A 146 -8.70 2.24 -5.90
N PHE A 147 -9.01 0.95 -6.00
CA PHE A 147 -8.14 -0.15 -5.55
C PHE A 147 -7.82 -1.17 -6.64
N GLY A 148 -8.28 -0.94 -7.87
CA GLY A 148 -7.94 -1.74 -9.06
C GLY A 148 -8.75 -3.01 -9.27
N SER A 149 -9.58 -3.44 -8.30
CA SER A 149 -10.43 -4.62 -8.40
C SER A 149 -11.77 -4.44 -7.68
N GLU A 150 -12.81 -5.06 -8.21
CA GLU A 150 -14.10 -5.18 -7.50
C GLU A 150 -13.98 -6.07 -6.25
N ASP A 151 -13.03 -7.01 -6.23
CA ASP A 151 -12.73 -7.88 -5.09
C ASP A 151 -12.09 -7.14 -3.91
N ALA A 152 -11.62 -5.90 -4.12
CA ALA A 152 -11.19 -5.03 -3.04
C ALA A 152 -12.37 -4.50 -2.19
N MET A 153 -13.61 -4.94 -2.47
CA MET A 153 -14.78 -4.64 -1.66
C MET A 153 -15.04 -5.74 -0.64
N ILE A 154 -15.01 -5.36 0.64
CA ILE A 154 -15.42 -6.19 1.78
C ILE A 154 -16.86 -5.85 2.11
N ARG A 155 -17.78 -6.81 1.99
CA ARG A 155 -19.19 -6.60 2.25
C ARG A 155 -19.63 -7.28 3.53
N PHE A 156 -20.33 -6.53 4.37
CA PHE A 156 -21.04 -7.04 5.54
C PHE A 156 -22.54 -6.72 5.42
N ASP A 157 -23.39 -7.72 5.52
CA ASP A 157 -24.83 -7.57 5.63
C ASP A 157 -25.18 -7.41 7.11
N MET A 158 -25.62 -6.23 7.51
CA MET A 158 -25.90 -5.92 8.90
C MET A 158 -27.12 -6.66 9.46
N SER A 159 -27.92 -7.30 8.63
CA SER A 159 -28.98 -8.21 9.08
C SER A 159 -28.43 -9.44 9.82
N GLU A 160 -27.16 -9.82 9.59
CA GLU A 160 -26.47 -10.90 10.30
C GLU A 160 -25.86 -10.44 11.64
N TYR A 161 -25.90 -9.12 11.93
CA TYR A 161 -25.27 -8.47 13.09
C TYR A 161 -26.29 -7.72 13.97
N MET A 162 -27.49 -8.28 14.08
CA MET A 162 -28.61 -7.68 14.86
C MET A 162 -28.48 -7.95 16.37
N GLU A 163 -27.70 -8.94 16.76
CA GLU A 163 -27.56 -9.36 18.15
C GLU A 163 -26.34 -8.76 18.82
N GLN A 164 -26.38 -8.58 20.15
CA GLN A 164 -25.27 -7.97 20.89
C GLN A 164 -23.94 -8.72 20.73
N TYR A 165 -23.97 -10.05 20.70
CA TYR A 165 -22.76 -10.86 20.50
C TYR A 165 -22.10 -10.70 19.11
N SER A 166 -22.79 -10.02 18.20
CA SER A 166 -22.28 -9.79 16.85
C SER A 166 -21.02 -8.91 16.83
N VAL A 167 -20.78 -8.11 17.87
CA VAL A 167 -19.53 -7.36 18.04
C VAL A 167 -18.34 -8.34 18.08
N SER A 168 -18.47 -9.46 18.80
CA SER A 168 -17.41 -10.48 18.89
C SER A 168 -17.09 -11.12 17.53
N LYS A 169 -18.08 -11.26 16.63
CA LYS A 169 -17.84 -11.75 15.28
C LYS A 169 -16.94 -10.78 14.48
N LEU A 170 -17.07 -9.47 14.71
CA LEU A 170 -16.36 -8.45 13.95
C LEU A 170 -14.93 -8.23 14.46
N ILE A 171 -14.71 -8.24 15.78
CA ILE A 171 -13.42 -7.92 16.42
C ILE A 171 -12.75 -9.12 17.11
N GLY A 172 -13.44 -10.27 17.17
CA GLY A 172 -13.00 -11.46 17.91
C GLY A 172 -13.57 -11.53 19.32
N SER A 173 -13.60 -12.74 19.88
CA SER A 173 -14.08 -13.00 21.24
C SER A 173 -13.02 -12.67 22.30
N ALA A 174 -13.45 -12.23 23.46
CA ALA A 174 -12.55 -11.98 24.59
C ALA A 174 -11.90 -13.29 25.12
N PRO A 175 -10.71 -13.23 25.76
CA PRO A 175 -10.07 -14.39 26.36
C PRO A 175 -11.01 -15.15 27.31
N GLY A 176 -11.09 -16.46 27.14
CA GLY A 176 -11.95 -17.33 27.96
C GLY A 176 -13.37 -17.56 27.42
N TYR A 177 -13.74 -16.92 26.33
CA TYR A 177 -15.02 -17.17 25.66
C TYR A 177 -14.83 -18.14 24.48
N VAL A 178 -15.90 -18.83 24.11
CA VAL A 178 -15.95 -19.71 22.92
C VAL A 178 -15.67 -18.87 21.68
N GLY A 179 -14.78 -19.38 20.80
CA GLY A 179 -14.37 -18.66 19.58
C GLY A 179 -13.22 -17.65 19.78
N TYR A 180 -12.54 -17.64 20.94
CA TYR A 180 -11.37 -16.76 21.17
C TYR A 180 -10.23 -16.97 20.14
N GLU A 181 -10.05 -18.19 19.65
CA GLU A 181 -9.03 -18.50 18.64
C GLU A 181 -9.42 -17.99 17.24
N GLU A 182 -10.70 -17.68 17.04
CA GLU A 182 -11.18 -17.12 15.78
C GLU A 182 -10.92 -15.61 15.74
N ALA A 183 -10.19 -15.18 14.72
CA ALA A 183 -9.96 -13.76 14.50
C ALA A 183 -11.29 -13.04 14.14
N GLY A 184 -11.44 -11.78 14.53
CA GLY A 184 -12.58 -10.98 14.15
C GLY A 184 -12.67 -10.78 12.65
N GLN A 185 -13.83 -11.02 12.07
CA GLN A 185 -14.03 -10.99 10.61
C GLN A 185 -13.66 -9.63 10.00
N LEU A 186 -14.02 -8.52 10.62
CA LEU A 186 -13.72 -7.19 10.12
C LEU A 186 -12.23 -6.87 10.28
N THR A 187 -11.69 -7.09 11.47
CA THR A 187 -10.30 -6.74 11.78
C THR A 187 -9.32 -7.57 10.97
N GLU A 188 -9.61 -8.86 10.77
CA GLU A 188 -8.76 -9.75 10.00
C GLU A 188 -8.78 -9.42 8.50
N GLN A 189 -9.98 -9.18 7.92
CA GLN A 189 -10.10 -8.82 6.51
C GLN A 189 -9.40 -7.50 6.18
N VAL A 190 -9.52 -6.48 7.04
CA VAL A 190 -8.84 -5.19 6.84
C VAL A 190 -7.34 -5.30 7.09
N ARG A 191 -6.90 -6.13 8.02
CA ARG A 191 -5.48 -6.39 8.25
C ARG A 191 -4.81 -7.03 7.04
N HIS A 192 -5.49 -7.96 6.36
CA HIS A 192 -4.99 -8.59 5.13
C HIS A 192 -5.12 -7.67 3.91
N ASN A 193 -6.18 -6.88 3.84
CA ASN A 193 -6.49 -5.99 2.73
C ASN A 193 -6.68 -4.54 3.21
N PRO A 194 -5.60 -3.83 3.58
CA PRO A 194 -5.71 -2.48 4.14
C PRO A 194 -6.23 -1.45 3.13
N TYR A 195 -6.04 -1.70 1.83
CA TYR A 195 -6.56 -0.89 0.73
C TYR A 195 -7.86 -1.50 0.21
N SER A 196 -8.96 -1.22 0.89
CA SER A 196 -10.26 -1.84 0.57
C SER A 196 -11.43 -0.88 0.78
N LEU A 197 -12.54 -1.20 0.14
CA LEU A 197 -13.82 -0.56 0.38
C LEU A 197 -14.68 -1.46 1.27
N ILE A 198 -15.14 -0.95 2.38
CA ILE A 198 -16.02 -1.66 3.32
C ILE A 198 -17.44 -1.20 3.07
N LEU A 199 -18.29 -2.12 2.64
CA LEU A 199 -19.74 -1.89 2.45
C LEU A 199 -20.48 -2.52 3.61
N LEU A 200 -21.19 -1.70 4.38
CA LEU A 200 -22.12 -2.12 5.43
C LEU A 200 -23.54 -2.01 4.89
N ASP A 201 -24.06 -3.11 4.37
CA ASP A 201 -25.39 -3.13 3.78
C ASP A 201 -26.45 -3.22 4.88
N GLU A 202 -27.58 -2.54 4.71
CA GLU A 202 -28.69 -2.50 5.65
C GLU A 202 -28.28 -2.08 7.08
N ILE A 203 -27.49 -1.00 7.17
CA ILE A 203 -26.89 -0.51 8.43
C ILE A 203 -27.94 -0.26 9.54
N GLU A 204 -29.17 0.06 9.18
CA GLU A 204 -30.30 0.28 10.11
C GLU A 204 -30.69 -0.97 10.92
N LYS A 205 -30.26 -2.16 10.45
CA LYS A 205 -30.55 -3.43 11.15
C LYS A 205 -29.49 -3.80 12.18
N ALA A 206 -28.32 -3.13 12.16
CA ALA A 206 -27.23 -3.45 13.06
C ALA A 206 -27.58 -3.19 14.52
N HIS A 207 -27.07 -4.04 15.42
CA HIS A 207 -27.16 -3.77 16.85
C HIS A 207 -26.47 -2.45 17.23
N PRO A 208 -26.99 -1.67 18.19
CA PRO A 208 -26.36 -0.40 18.61
C PRO A 208 -24.86 -0.50 18.95
N ASP A 209 -24.41 -1.59 19.57
CA ASP A 209 -23.01 -1.81 19.90
C ASP A 209 -22.14 -1.99 18.66
N VAL A 210 -22.69 -2.59 17.61
CA VAL A 210 -22.03 -2.68 16.28
C VAL A 210 -21.92 -1.29 15.64
N LEU A 211 -22.98 -0.47 15.74
CA LEU A 211 -22.93 0.92 15.26
C LEU A 211 -21.85 1.74 16.00
N ASN A 212 -21.74 1.57 17.32
CA ASN A 212 -20.72 2.25 18.13
C ASN A 212 -19.29 1.87 17.69
N LEU A 213 -19.08 0.61 17.31
CA LEU A 213 -17.80 0.14 16.77
C LEU A 213 -17.43 0.91 15.48
N PHE A 214 -18.37 1.06 14.56
CA PHE A 214 -18.14 1.81 13.33
C PHE A 214 -17.98 3.30 13.58
N LEU A 215 -18.68 3.90 14.54
CA LEU A 215 -18.45 5.29 14.94
C LEU A 215 -17.02 5.50 15.44
N GLN A 216 -16.45 4.56 16.21
CA GLN A 216 -15.05 4.61 16.62
C GLN A 216 -14.11 4.57 15.41
N ILE A 217 -14.36 3.68 14.44
CA ILE A 217 -13.55 3.61 13.20
C ILE A 217 -13.61 4.93 12.43
N LEU A 218 -14.78 5.54 12.33
CA LEU A 218 -14.98 6.80 11.60
C LEU A 218 -14.26 7.99 12.28
N ASP A 219 -14.11 7.96 13.59
CA ASP A 219 -13.49 9.05 14.34
C ASP A 219 -11.99 8.85 14.53
N ASP A 220 -11.56 7.68 15.00
CA ASP A 220 -10.18 7.37 15.31
C ASP A 220 -9.41 6.74 14.12
N GLY A 221 -10.11 6.21 13.11
CA GLY A 221 -9.52 5.51 11.96
C GLY A 221 -8.77 4.23 12.31
N ARG A 222 -9.03 3.67 13.48
CA ARG A 222 -8.41 2.44 13.98
C ARG A 222 -9.33 1.70 14.93
N LEU A 223 -9.09 0.41 15.05
CA LEU A 223 -9.81 -0.46 15.95
C LEU A 223 -8.85 -1.44 16.59
N THR A 224 -9.03 -1.74 17.87
CA THR A 224 -8.26 -2.77 18.57
C THR A 224 -9.11 -4.04 18.65
N ASP A 225 -8.56 -5.16 18.18
CA ASP A 225 -9.23 -6.45 18.25
C ASP A 225 -9.16 -7.04 19.67
N SER A 226 -9.85 -8.16 19.87
CA SER A 226 -9.88 -8.87 21.15
C SER A 226 -8.53 -9.43 21.59
N GLN A 227 -7.54 -9.52 20.69
CA GLN A 227 -6.19 -9.96 20.96
C GLN A 227 -5.23 -8.80 21.25
N GLY A 228 -5.75 -7.57 21.35
CA GLY A 228 -4.96 -6.37 21.62
C GLY A 228 -4.22 -5.81 20.39
N ARG A 229 -4.48 -6.33 19.19
CA ARG A 229 -3.86 -5.83 17.96
C ARG A 229 -4.65 -4.64 17.41
N THR A 230 -3.95 -3.56 17.11
CA THR A 230 -4.56 -2.37 16.49
C THR A 230 -4.55 -2.47 14.98
N VAL A 231 -5.71 -2.39 14.37
CA VAL A 231 -5.91 -2.39 12.92
C VAL A 231 -6.24 -0.98 12.45
N SER A 232 -5.54 -0.50 11.43
CA SER A 232 -5.73 0.84 10.84
C SER A 232 -6.70 0.78 9.67
N PHE A 233 -7.65 1.72 9.65
CA PHE A 233 -8.65 1.91 8.59
C PHE A 233 -8.39 3.16 7.74
N LYS A 234 -7.23 3.82 7.92
CA LYS A 234 -6.90 5.08 7.26
C LYS A 234 -6.89 5.00 5.73
N ASP A 235 -6.58 3.83 5.18
CA ASP A 235 -6.49 3.59 3.74
C ASP A 235 -7.75 2.92 3.19
N THR A 236 -8.84 2.85 3.98
CA THR A 236 -10.13 2.27 3.58
C THR A 236 -11.14 3.35 3.17
N ILE A 237 -12.14 2.93 2.39
CA ILE A 237 -13.37 3.69 2.14
C ILE A 237 -14.52 2.95 2.82
N ILE A 238 -15.37 3.64 3.56
CA ILE A 238 -16.51 3.04 4.25
C ILE A 238 -17.81 3.56 3.65
N ILE A 239 -18.69 2.65 3.26
CA ILE A 239 -20.03 2.93 2.74
C ILE A 239 -21.07 2.23 3.63
N MET A 240 -22.09 2.96 4.02
CA MET A 240 -23.17 2.51 4.85
C MET A 240 -24.52 2.73 4.15
#